data_83550cd7ee39ef6d10a4baf022f805cc
#
_entry.id   83550cd7ee39ef6d10a4baf022f805cc
#
_cell.length_a   1.000
_cell.length_b   1.000
_cell.length_c   1.000
_cell.angle_alpha   90.00
_cell.angle_beta   90.00
_cell.angle_gamma   90.00
#
_symmetry.space_group_name_H-M   'P 1'
#
loop_
_entity.id
_entity.type
_entity.pdbx_description
1 polymer ?
#
loop_
_entity_poly.entity_id
_entity_poly.type
_entity_poly.pdbx_seq_one_letter_code
_entity_poly.pdbx_strand_id
1 'polypeptide(L)'
;MIAISSLIFPEEFFGKQDLIRTFAQLLSWGGFLILSSIAVGTLYEQSERRLKDLKNAYIGVLEVLSKYLESTDRYTKGHSVRVSELAMEIGIAMELPRAEVENVRVAGLLHDIGKIEVSGEILRKAAQLTTEEKELLDEHTVKGAYLLTSVGSVLKEVVPIVVAHHKYFADAIGEPEREETAVPLGARIIAVADAFDAMTSDRPYRKGVTPWEAMEEIIKNSGKQFDPGVVDAFKHVLREKIEKI
;
A
#
# COMPACT_ATOMS: atom_id res chain seq x y z
N MET A 1 -4.29 -19.27 48.24
CA MET A 1 -4.39 -18.93 49.71
C MET A 1 -3.13 -19.29 50.47
N ILE A 2 -2.55 -20.50 50.31
CA ILE A 2 -1.33 -20.95 51.01
C ILE A 2 -0.11 -20.02 50.78
N ALA A 3 0.09 -19.54 49.52
CA ALA A 3 1.23 -18.69 49.19
C ALA A 3 1.20 -17.29 49.84
N ILE A 4 0.01 -16.75 50.11
CA ILE A 4 -0.14 -15.43 50.76
C ILE A 4 0.05 -15.57 52.29
N SER A 5 -0.45 -16.67 52.86
CA SER A 5 -0.30 -16.97 54.29
C SER A 5 1.16 -17.19 54.71
N SER A 6 1.97 -17.86 53.87
CA SER A 6 3.39 -18.06 54.09
C SER A 6 4.23 -16.78 54.00
N LEU A 7 3.72 -15.77 53.28
CA LEU A 7 4.39 -14.45 53.20
C LEU A 7 4.13 -13.55 54.43
N ILE A 8 2.93 -13.72 55.06
CA ILE A 8 2.49 -12.89 56.20
C ILE A 8 2.95 -13.48 57.55
N PHE A 9 3.03 -14.81 57.69
CA PHE A 9 3.43 -15.51 58.90
C PHE A 9 4.51 -16.56 58.61
N PRO A 10 5.70 -16.15 58.18
CA PRO A 10 6.72 -17.10 57.70
C PRO A 10 7.29 -18.00 58.80
N GLU A 11 7.37 -17.54 60.05
CA GLU A 11 7.96 -18.33 61.16
C GLU A 11 7.04 -19.43 61.69
N GLU A 12 5.71 -19.34 61.49
CA GLU A 12 4.74 -20.34 61.90
C GLU A 12 4.62 -21.52 60.89
N PHE A 13 4.97 -21.27 59.62
CA PHE A 13 4.82 -22.27 58.53
C PHE A 13 6.15 -22.96 58.18
N PHE A 14 7.31 -22.31 58.44
CA PHE A 14 8.61 -22.85 58.02
C PHE A 14 9.64 -22.66 59.16
N GLY A 15 10.39 -23.70 59.49
CA GLY A 15 11.60 -23.54 60.34
C GLY A 15 12.59 -22.57 59.65
N LYS A 16 13.51 -21.94 60.44
CA LYS A 16 14.47 -20.93 59.91
C LYS A 16 15.21 -21.38 58.63
N GLN A 17 15.55 -22.65 58.48
CA GLN A 17 16.22 -23.17 57.28
C GLN A 17 15.29 -23.30 56.10
N ASP A 18 14.02 -23.58 56.28
CA ASP A 18 13.04 -23.69 55.22
C ASP A 18 12.65 -22.31 54.70
N LEU A 19 12.65 -21.28 55.56
CA LEU A 19 12.41 -19.88 55.21
C LEU A 19 13.47 -19.36 54.24
N ILE A 20 14.76 -19.60 54.53
CA ILE A 20 15.90 -19.17 53.71
C ILE A 20 15.83 -19.86 52.34
N ARG A 21 15.53 -21.14 52.28
CA ARG A 21 15.36 -21.89 51.03
C ARG A 21 14.21 -21.35 50.17
N THR A 22 13.06 -21.12 50.78
CA THR A 22 11.89 -20.58 50.08
C THR A 22 12.17 -19.18 49.53
N PHE A 23 12.85 -18.33 50.33
CA PHE A 23 13.23 -16.99 49.87
C PHE A 23 14.24 -17.02 48.73
N ALA A 24 15.23 -17.90 48.77
CA ALA A 24 16.21 -18.10 47.72
C ALA A 24 15.53 -18.63 46.41
N GLN A 25 14.56 -19.54 46.53
CA GLN A 25 13.77 -20.01 45.40
C GLN A 25 12.92 -18.91 44.80
N LEU A 26 12.23 -18.10 45.61
CA LEU A 26 11.44 -16.96 45.11
C LEU A 26 12.31 -15.93 44.38
N LEU A 27 13.51 -15.60 44.91
CA LEU A 27 14.44 -14.72 44.26
C LEU A 27 14.96 -15.28 42.95
N SER A 28 15.30 -16.56 42.91
CA SER A 28 15.79 -17.20 41.66
C SER A 28 14.70 -17.28 40.58
N TRP A 29 13.47 -17.67 40.96
CA TRP A 29 12.34 -17.65 40.03
C TRP A 29 11.94 -16.26 39.58
N GLY A 30 11.91 -15.28 40.53
CA GLY A 30 11.66 -13.88 40.21
C GLY A 30 12.72 -13.31 39.28
N GLY A 31 14.00 -13.56 39.57
CA GLY A 31 15.11 -13.17 38.70
C GLY A 31 15.02 -13.81 37.30
N PHE A 32 14.72 -15.11 37.24
CA PHE A 32 14.52 -15.79 35.96
C PHE A 32 13.37 -15.19 35.14
N LEU A 33 12.23 -14.93 35.79
CA LEU A 33 11.08 -14.34 35.11
C LEU A 33 11.39 -12.93 34.56
N ILE A 34 12.07 -12.11 35.33
CA ILE A 34 12.50 -10.75 34.92
C ILE A 34 13.46 -10.85 33.73
N LEU A 35 14.49 -11.68 33.83
CA LEU A 35 15.48 -11.84 32.77
C LEU A 35 14.83 -12.41 31.49
N SER A 36 13.93 -13.39 31.65
CA SER A 36 13.17 -13.95 30.51
C SER A 36 12.27 -12.90 29.86
N SER A 37 11.59 -12.08 30.67
CA SER A 37 10.74 -11.01 30.14
C SER A 37 11.56 -9.96 29.38
N ILE A 38 12.72 -9.55 29.90
CA ILE A 38 13.63 -8.63 29.22
C ILE A 38 14.13 -9.26 27.91
N ALA A 39 14.56 -10.54 27.95
CA ALA A 39 15.05 -11.22 26.75
C ALA A 39 13.96 -11.33 25.66
N VAL A 40 12.75 -11.74 26.03
CA VAL A 40 11.61 -11.82 25.11
C VAL A 40 11.26 -10.44 24.56
N GLY A 41 11.21 -9.42 25.43
CA GLY A 41 10.92 -8.04 25.00
C GLY A 41 11.96 -7.51 23.99
N THR A 42 13.26 -7.73 24.27
CA THR A 42 14.33 -7.29 23.35
C THR A 42 14.31 -8.05 22.03
N LEU A 43 14.04 -9.37 22.05
CA LEU A 43 13.89 -10.16 20.82
C LEU A 43 12.67 -9.72 20.01
N TYR A 44 11.57 -9.42 20.66
CA TYR A 44 10.37 -8.90 20.00
C TYR A 44 10.63 -7.55 19.32
N GLU A 45 11.21 -6.58 20.05
CA GLU A 45 11.58 -5.29 19.47
C GLU A 45 12.56 -5.43 18.30
N GLN A 46 13.55 -6.32 18.42
CA GLN A 46 14.50 -6.57 17.34
C GLN A 46 13.82 -7.18 16.11
N SER A 47 12.89 -8.10 16.32
CA SER A 47 12.08 -8.69 15.24
C SER A 47 11.24 -7.64 14.51
N GLU A 48 10.53 -6.78 15.26
CA GLU A 48 9.73 -5.68 14.72
C GLU A 48 10.59 -4.70 13.89
N ARG A 49 11.77 -4.33 14.41
CA ARG A 49 12.71 -3.46 13.67
C ARG A 49 13.15 -4.12 12.36
N ARG A 50 13.53 -5.39 12.40
CA ARG A 50 13.95 -6.13 11.19
C ARG A 50 12.84 -6.24 10.15
N LEU A 51 11.60 -6.49 10.59
CA LEU A 51 10.44 -6.52 9.70
C LEU A 51 10.21 -5.15 9.04
N LYS A 52 10.32 -4.07 9.81
CA LYS A 52 10.20 -2.71 9.30
C LYS A 52 11.30 -2.38 8.28
N ASP A 53 12.56 -2.74 8.59
CA ASP A 53 13.70 -2.51 7.70
C ASP A 53 13.55 -3.30 6.40
N LEU A 54 13.15 -4.58 6.49
CA LEU A 54 12.87 -5.42 5.32
C LEU A 54 11.76 -4.83 4.46
N LYS A 55 10.68 -4.36 5.07
CA LYS A 55 9.58 -3.72 4.37
C LYS A 55 10.03 -2.44 3.67
N ASN A 56 10.80 -1.59 4.33
CA ASN A 56 11.34 -0.37 3.73
C ASN A 56 12.27 -0.69 2.55
N ALA A 57 13.13 -1.69 2.70
CA ALA A 57 14.00 -2.15 1.62
C ALA A 57 13.19 -2.70 0.43
N TYR A 58 12.14 -3.49 0.69
CA TYR A 58 11.23 -3.99 -0.33
C TYR A 58 10.57 -2.85 -1.12
N ILE A 59 9.98 -1.87 -0.45
CA ILE A 59 9.39 -0.70 -1.11
C ILE A 59 10.43 0.08 -1.89
N GLY A 60 11.62 0.29 -1.32
CA GLY A 60 12.73 0.97 -2.01
C GLY A 60 13.14 0.28 -3.31
N VAL A 61 13.18 -1.06 -3.32
CA VAL A 61 13.45 -1.83 -4.56
C VAL A 61 12.34 -1.64 -5.60
N LEU A 62 11.06 -1.67 -5.18
CA LEU A 62 9.94 -1.42 -6.07
C LEU A 62 9.98 0.00 -6.67
N GLU A 63 10.33 1.01 -5.87
CA GLU A 63 10.50 2.39 -6.37
C GLU A 63 11.64 2.51 -7.39
N VAL A 64 12.76 1.82 -7.15
CA VAL A 64 13.88 1.81 -8.12
C VAL A 64 13.46 1.12 -9.41
N LEU A 65 12.75 0.00 -9.32
CA LEU A 65 12.23 -0.72 -10.48
C LEU A 65 11.25 0.14 -11.27
N SER A 66 10.30 0.78 -10.60
CA SER A 66 9.34 1.71 -11.22
C SER A 66 10.07 2.86 -11.95
N LYS A 67 11.02 3.52 -11.28
CA LYS A 67 11.84 4.59 -11.91
C LYS A 67 12.65 4.09 -13.10
N TYR A 68 13.14 2.86 -13.06
CA TYR A 68 13.85 2.27 -14.20
C TYR A 68 12.92 2.06 -15.40
N LEU A 69 11.70 1.57 -15.17
CA LEU A 69 10.69 1.42 -16.21
C LEU A 69 10.32 2.78 -16.83
N GLU A 70 10.10 3.79 -16.00
CA GLU A 70 9.81 5.14 -16.44
C GLU A 70 10.97 5.79 -17.21
N SER A 71 12.21 5.30 -17.04
CA SER A 71 13.36 5.82 -17.79
C SER A 71 13.29 5.55 -19.29
N THR A 72 12.51 4.56 -19.69
CA THR A 72 12.23 4.22 -21.10
C THR A 72 11.09 5.06 -21.68
N ASP A 73 10.22 5.58 -20.82
CA ASP A 73 9.13 6.50 -21.15
C ASP A 73 9.48 7.91 -20.60
N ARG A 74 9.90 8.81 -21.50
CA ARG A 74 10.37 10.17 -21.13
C ARG A 74 9.33 11.02 -20.37
N TYR A 75 8.08 10.57 -20.32
CA TYR A 75 6.93 11.37 -19.85
C TYR A 75 6.46 10.99 -18.45
N THR A 76 6.96 9.90 -17.89
CA THR A 76 6.46 9.33 -16.64
C THR A 76 7.45 9.45 -15.47
N LYS A 77 8.47 10.30 -15.58
CA LYS A 77 9.49 10.41 -14.52
C LYS A 77 8.88 10.70 -13.15
N GLY A 78 8.96 9.73 -12.25
CA GLY A 78 8.43 9.80 -10.88
C GLY A 78 6.90 9.71 -10.79
N HIS A 79 6.21 9.41 -11.88
CA HIS A 79 4.76 9.24 -11.95
C HIS A 79 4.26 8.15 -10.99
N SER A 80 4.77 6.94 -11.12
CA SER A 80 4.32 5.81 -10.29
C SER A 80 4.54 6.05 -8.80
N VAL A 81 5.59 6.78 -8.42
CA VAL A 81 5.83 7.18 -7.03
C VAL A 81 4.75 8.15 -6.56
N ARG A 82 4.44 9.20 -7.34
CA ARG A 82 3.40 10.18 -6.99
C ARG A 82 2.01 9.54 -6.94
N VAL A 83 1.69 8.67 -7.90
CA VAL A 83 0.44 7.88 -7.90
C VAL A 83 0.35 7.01 -6.66
N SER A 84 1.42 6.30 -6.32
CA SER A 84 1.52 5.44 -5.14
C SER A 84 1.31 6.21 -3.83
N GLU A 85 1.95 7.38 -3.69
CA GLU A 85 1.82 8.22 -2.51
C GLU A 85 0.40 8.80 -2.37
N LEU A 86 -0.17 9.33 -3.45
CA LEU A 86 -1.53 9.85 -3.43
C LEU A 86 -2.56 8.75 -3.17
N ALA A 87 -2.41 7.59 -3.80
CA ALA A 87 -3.28 6.44 -3.58
C ALA A 87 -3.23 5.93 -2.13
N MET A 88 -2.04 5.90 -1.53
CA MET A 88 -1.86 5.58 -0.10
C MET A 88 -2.61 6.57 0.79
N GLU A 89 -2.48 7.87 0.53
CA GLU A 89 -3.15 8.92 1.32
C GLU A 89 -4.68 8.83 1.19
N ILE A 90 -5.20 8.56 -0.02
CA ILE A 90 -6.64 8.32 -0.24
C ILE A 90 -7.07 7.09 0.57
N GLY A 91 -6.32 5.99 0.52
CA GLY A 91 -6.63 4.78 1.30
C GLY A 91 -6.65 5.03 2.80
N ILE A 92 -5.74 5.85 3.32
CA ILE A 92 -5.74 6.27 4.74
C ILE A 92 -6.97 7.13 5.05
N ALA A 93 -7.32 8.09 4.19
CA ALA A 93 -8.49 8.95 4.37
C ALA A 93 -9.82 8.18 4.30
N MET A 94 -9.82 7.03 3.62
CA MET A 94 -10.94 6.07 3.60
C MET A 94 -10.93 5.09 4.77
N GLU A 95 -10.02 5.24 5.72
CA GLU A 95 -9.85 4.37 6.90
C GLU A 95 -9.64 2.89 6.55
N LEU A 96 -8.99 2.61 5.42
CA LEU A 96 -8.70 1.23 5.01
C LEU A 96 -7.75 0.54 6.01
N PRO A 97 -7.89 -0.77 6.22
CA PRO A 97 -6.92 -1.55 6.96
C PRO A 97 -5.49 -1.35 6.44
N ARG A 98 -4.50 -1.31 7.34
CA ARG A 98 -3.10 -1.07 6.99
C ARG A 98 -2.57 -1.97 5.86
N ALA A 99 -3.02 -3.22 5.82
CA ALA A 99 -2.62 -4.15 4.76
C ALA A 99 -3.18 -3.74 3.39
N GLU A 100 -4.42 -3.24 3.33
CA GLU A 100 -5.03 -2.78 2.10
C GLU A 100 -4.39 -1.48 1.61
N VAL A 101 -4.11 -0.53 2.52
CA VAL A 101 -3.36 0.71 2.19
C VAL A 101 -2.01 0.36 1.57
N GLU A 102 -1.31 -0.65 2.10
CA GLU A 102 -0.04 -1.09 1.57
C GLU A 102 -0.18 -1.75 0.18
N ASN A 103 -1.21 -2.58 -0.01
CA ASN A 103 -1.49 -3.19 -1.32
C ASN A 103 -1.78 -2.11 -2.38
N VAL A 104 -2.55 -1.08 -2.02
CA VAL A 104 -2.83 0.07 -2.89
C VAL A 104 -1.53 0.83 -3.20
N ARG A 105 -0.69 1.08 -2.20
CA ARG A 105 0.62 1.72 -2.39
C ARG A 105 1.50 0.95 -3.38
N VAL A 106 1.64 -0.36 -3.17
CA VAL A 106 2.43 -1.24 -4.05
C VAL A 106 1.82 -1.29 -5.46
N ALA A 107 0.49 -1.36 -5.56
CA ALA A 107 -0.20 -1.32 -6.85
C ALA A 107 0.09 -0.01 -7.60
N GLY A 108 0.11 1.13 -6.92
CA GLY A 108 0.47 2.42 -7.51
C GLY A 108 1.90 2.46 -8.07
N LEU A 109 2.86 1.80 -7.39
CA LEU A 109 4.22 1.67 -7.91
C LEU A 109 4.31 0.77 -9.16
N LEU A 110 3.45 -0.23 -9.26
CA LEU A 110 3.55 -1.32 -10.23
C LEU A 110 2.42 -1.36 -11.28
N HIS A 111 1.45 -0.41 -11.26
CA HIS A 111 0.29 -0.46 -12.16
C HIS A 111 0.69 -0.52 -13.63
N ASP A 112 1.79 0.12 -13.97
CA ASP A 112 2.35 0.24 -15.32
C ASP A 112 3.45 -0.78 -15.63
N ILE A 113 3.73 -1.77 -14.74
CA ILE A 113 4.85 -2.72 -14.90
C ILE A 113 4.82 -3.48 -16.23
N GLY A 114 3.64 -3.76 -16.76
CA GLY A 114 3.47 -4.46 -18.03
C GLY A 114 3.92 -3.68 -19.26
N LYS A 115 4.17 -2.37 -19.14
CA LYS A 115 4.74 -1.55 -20.22
C LYS A 115 6.15 -2.00 -20.62
N ILE A 116 6.84 -2.79 -19.78
CA ILE A 116 8.13 -3.41 -20.12
C ILE A 116 8.05 -4.28 -21.38
N GLU A 117 6.89 -4.87 -21.64
CA GLU A 117 6.65 -5.71 -22.82
C GLU A 117 6.09 -4.94 -24.03
N VAL A 118 5.87 -3.63 -23.87
CA VAL A 118 5.42 -2.75 -24.96
C VAL A 118 6.64 -2.16 -25.65
N SER A 119 6.61 -2.14 -26.99
CA SER A 119 7.75 -1.61 -27.74
C SER A 119 8.02 -0.14 -27.42
N GLY A 120 9.31 0.21 -27.26
CA GLY A 120 9.68 1.60 -27.00
C GLY A 120 9.31 2.57 -28.12
N GLU A 121 8.99 2.09 -29.32
CA GLU A 121 8.47 2.90 -30.41
C GLU A 121 7.03 3.35 -30.14
N ILE A 122 6.17 2.45 -29.64
CA ILE A 122 4.79 2.75 -29.25
C ILE A 122 4.79 3.72 -28.07
N LEU A 123 5.60 3.45 -27.05
CA LEU A 123 5.70 4.31 -25.86
C LEU A 123 6.15 5.74 -26.20
N ARG A 124 6.98 5.93 -27.22
CA ARG A 124 7.45 7.27 -27.63
C ARG A 124 6.47 8.05 -28.49
N LYS A 125 5.47 7.40 -29.10
CA LYS A 125 4.46 8.08 -29.93
C LYS A 125 3.44 8.90 -29.13
N ALA A 126 3.25 8.58 -27.85
CA ALA A 126 2.43 9.29 -26.85
C ALA A 126 1.02 9.70 -27.30
N ALA A 127 0.86 10.71 -28.17
CA ALA A 127 -0.44 11.29 -28.56
C ALA A 127 -0.91 10.86 -29.97
N GLN A 128 -0.13 10.06 -30.68
CA GLN A 128 -0.38 9.68 -32.10
C GLN A 128 -0.49 8.16 -32.30
N LEU A 129 -1.06 7.47 -31.32
CA LEU A 129 -1.29 6.02 -31.43
C LEU A 129 -2.44 5.73 -32.38
N THR A 130 -2.26 4.72 -33.24
CA THR A 130 -3.36 4.12 -33.98
C THR A 130 -4.27 3.32 -33.02
N THR A 131 -5.44 2.89 -33.48
CA THR A 131 -6.36 2.07 -32.69
C THR A 131 -5.67 0.77 -32.23
N GLU A 132 -4.95 0.11 -33.14
CA GLU A 132 -4.22 -1.14 -32.88
C GLU A 132 -3.08 -0.93 -31.88
N GLU A 133 -2.35 0.18 -32.00
CA GLU A 133 -1.27 0.53 -31.04
C GLU A 133 -1.82 0.85 -29.66
N LYS A 134 -3.01 1.45 -29.58
CA LYS A 134 -3.70 1.69 -28.32
C LYS A 134 -4.14 0.37 -27.66
N GLU A 135 -4.71 -0.56 -28.43
CA GLU A 135 -5.08 -1.89 -27.93
C GLU A 135 -3.84 -2.62 -27.38
N LEU A 136 -2.71 -2.59 -28.09
CA LEU A 136 -1.44 -3.17 -27.64
C LEU A 136 -0.91 -2.50 -26.37
N LEU A 137 -1.14 -1.19 -26.22
CA LEU A 137 -0.75 -0.48 -24.99
C LEU A 137 -1.68 -0.89 -23.83
N ASP A 138 -3.00 -1.02 -24.07
CA ASP A 138 -3.97 -1.39 -23.06
C ASP A 138 -3.76 -2.83 -22.52
N GLU A 139 -3.12 -3.72 -23.31
CA GLU A 139 -2.70 -5.05 -22.86
C GLU A 139 -1.67 -5.02 -21.71
N HIS A 140 -1.02 -3.88 -21.44
CA HIS A 140 -0.02 -3.82 -20.36
C HIS A 140 -0.60 -4.20 -19.00
N THR A 141 -1.89 -4.00 -18.75
CA THR A 141 -2.56 -4.40 -17.50
C THR A 141 -2.52 -5.92 -17.30
N VAL A 142 -2.81 -6.68 -18.36
CA VAL A 142 -2.78 -8.15 -18.35
C VAL A 142 -1.34 -8.67 -18.30
N LYS A 143 -0.45 -8.09 -19.09
CA LYS A 143 0.99 -8.43 -19.08
C LYS A 143 1.61 -8.14 -17.71
N GLY A 144 1.27 -7.01 -17.10
CA GLY A 144 1.69 -6.65 -15.75
C GLY A 144 1.21 -7.68 -14.73
N ALA A 145 -0.05 -8.10 -14.80
CA ALA A 145 -0.60 -9.13 -13.93
C ALA A 145 0.18 -10.46 -14.06
N TYR A 146 0.50 -10.86 -15.27
CA TYR A 146 1.30 -12.08 -15.50
C TYR A 146 2.69 -11.98 -14.87
N LEU A 147 3.39 -10.85 -15.06
CA LEU A 147 4.69 -10.60 -14.42
C LEU A 147 4.59 -10.63 -12.89
N LEU A 148 3.59 -9.98 -12.31
CA LEU A 148 3.41 -9.91 -10.86
C LEU A 148 3.04 -11.28 -10.26
N THR A 149 2.26 -12.09 -10.97
CA THR A 149 1.91 -13.45 -10.52
C THR A 149 3.15 -14.34 -10.39
N SER A 150 4.18 -14.13 -11.22
CA SER A 150 5.44 -14.89 -11.16
C SER A 150 6.26 -14.62 -9.88
N VAL A 151 6.02 -13.50 -9.19
CA VAL A 151 6.68 -13.14 -7.92
C VAL A 151 6.14 -13.94 -6.73
N GLY A 152 5.00 -14.62 -6.91
CA GLY A 152 4.41 -15.50 -5.89
C GLY A 152 3.35 -14.80 -5.03
N SER A 153 3.06 -15.39 -3.86
CA SER A 153 1.93 -15.00 -3.01
C SER A 153 2.02 -13.58 -2.42
N VAL A 154 3.22 -12.97 -2.40
CA VAL A 154 3.45 -11.64 -1.80
C VAL A 154 2.64 -10.54 -2.51
N LEU A 155 2.43 -10.68 -3.83
CA LEU A 155 1.71 -9.71 -4.65
C LEU A 155 0.28 -10.16 -5.02
N LYS A 156 -0.22 -11.25 -4.41
CA LYS A 156 -1.52 -11.83 -4.76
C LYS A 156 -2.67 -10.81 -4.72
N GLU A 157 -2.69 -9.96 -3.69
CA GLU A 157 -3.74 -8.95 -3.52
C GLU A 157 -3.50 -7.68 -4.37
N VAL A 158 -2.28 -7.51 -4.90
CA VAL A 158 -1.92 -6.39 -5.79
C VAL A 158 -2.34 -6.65 -7.23
N VAL A 159 -2.26 -7.90 -7.68
CA VAL A 159 -2.56 -8.30 -9.06
C VAL A 159 -3.97 -7.86 -9.52
N PRO A 160 -5.06 -8.11 -8.77
CA PRO A 160 -6.40 -7.67 -9.18
C PRO A 160 -6.52 -6.15 -9.32
N ILE A 161 -5.79 -5.39 -8.50
CA ILE A 161 -5.75 -3.93 -8.57
C ILE A 161 -5.10 -3.48 -9.86
N VAL A 162 -3.94 -4.06 -10.20
CA VAL A 162 -3.20 -3.74 -11.43
C VAL A 162 -3.98 -4.10 -12.68
N VAL A 163 -4.68 -5.24 -12.71
CA VAL A 163 -5.52 -5.64 -13.85
C VAL A 163 -6.65 -4.66 -14.11
N ALA A 164 -7.24 -4.10 -13.06
CA ALA A 164 -8.49 -3.36 -13.14
C ALA A 164 -8.34 -1.84 -13.09
N HIS A 165 -7.12 -1.29 -13.00
CA HIS A 165 -6.93 0.15 -12.74
C HIS A 165 -7.43 1.09 -13.85
N HIS A 166 -7.64 0.59 -15.06
CA HIS A 166 -8.23 1.34 -16.18
C HIS A 166 -9.75 1.13 -16.33
N LYS A 167 -10.36 0.23 -15.54
CA LYS A 167 -11.81 0.01 -15.61
C LYS A 167 -12.55 1.18 -14.98
N TYR A 168 -13.67 1.56 -15.59
CA TYR A 168 -14.52 2.62 -15.08
C TYR A 168 -15.38 2.12 -13.91
N PHE A 169 -15.71 3.00 -13.01
CA PHE A 169 -16.59 2.70 -11.89
C PHE A 169 -17.98 2.24 -12.34
N ALA A 170 -18.53 2.87 -13.40
CA ALA A 170 -19.82 2.48 -13.97
C ALA A 170 -19.86 1.02 -14.45
N ASP A 171 -18.72 0.47 -14.88
CA ASP A 171 -18.62 -0.92 -15.33
C ASP A 171 -18.78 -1.90 -14.13
N ALA A 172 -18.45 -1.43 -12.92
CA ALA A 172 -18.61 -2.22 -11.70
C ALA A 172 -20.07 -2.32 -11.21
N ILE A 173 -20.94 -1.36 -11.59
CA ILE A 173 -22.32 -1.28 -11.11
C ILE A 173 -23.28 -2.05 -12.05
N GLY A 174 -22.90 -2.23 -13.32
CA GLY A 174 -23.77 -2.73 -14.38
C GLY A 174 -24.21 -4.20 -14.25
N GLU A 175 -23.50 -5.04 -13.46
CA GLU A 175 -23.81 -6.46 -13.29
C GLU A 175 -23.69 -6.89 -11.80
N PRO A 176 -24.69 -6.58 -10.95
CA PRO A 176 -24.62 -6.90 -9.52
C PRO A 176 -24.57 -8.40 -9.19
N GLU A 177 -24.83 -9.27 -10.17
CA GLU A 177 -24.86 -10.74 -9.97
C GLU A 177 -23.51 -11.44 -10.19
N ARG A 178 -22.46 -10.70 -10.62
CA ARG A 178 -21.12 -11.26 -10.83
C ARG A 178 -20.09 -10.61 -9.91
N GLU A 179 -19.86 -11.19 -8.75
CA GLU A 179 -18.75 -10.81 -7.84
C GLU A 179 -17.38 -10.80 -8.55
N GLU A 180 -17.19 -11.65 -9.57
CA GLU A 180 -15.93 -11.74 -10.33
C GLU A 180 -15.66 -10.54 -11.26
N THR A 181 -16.66 -9.69 -11.54
CA THR A 181 -16.52 -8.51 -12.42
C THR A 181 -16.38 -7.20 -11.66
N ALA A 182 -16.54 -7.20 -10.35
CA ALA A 182 -16.42 -6.01 -9.51
C ALA A 182 -15.00 -5.42 -9.61
N VAL A 183 -14.91 -4.12 -9.93
CA VAL A 183 -13.63 -3.38 -9.91
C VAL A 183 -13.16 -3.25 -8.45
N PRO A 184 -12.00 -3.81 -8.06
CA PRO A 184 -11.50 -3.73 -6.69
C PRO A 184 -11.40 -2.28 -6.21
N LEU A 185 -11.65 -2.03 -4.91
CA LEU A 185 -11.56 -0.67 -4.35
C LEU A 185 -10.16 -0.06 -4.58
N GLY A 186 -9.10 -0.86 -4.41
CA GLY A 186 -7.74 -0.41 -4.69
C GLY A 186 -7.54 0.07 -6.14
N ALA A 187 -8.17 -0.59 -7.13
CA ALA A 187 -8.11 -0.17 -8.52
C ALA A 187 -8.86 1.16 -8.76
N ARG A 188 -10.00 1.35 -8.08
CA ARG A 188 -10.75 2.61 -8.12
C ARG A 188 -9.97 3.77 -7.51
N ILE A 189 -9.18 3.50 -6.46
CA ILE A 189 -8.27 4.48 -5.84
C ILE A 189 -7.13 4.82 -6.80
N ILE A 190 -6.48 3.82 -7.41
CA ILE A 190 -5.40 4.05 -8.39
C ILE A 190 -5.92 4.87 -9.58
N ALA A 191 -7.11 4.56 -10.10
CA ALA A 191 -7.69 5.30 -11.22
C ALA A 191 -7.82 6.81 -10.96
N VAL A 192 -8.20 7.21 -9.74
CA VAL A 192 -8.27 8.63 -9.34
C VAL A 192 -6.88 9.24 -9.22
N ALA A 193 -5.95 8.55 -8.57
CA ALA A 193 -4.59 9.04 -8.35
C ALA A 193 -3.81 9.18 -9.67
N ASP A 194 -3.94 8.19 -10.57
CA ASP A 194 -3.32 8.19 -11.89
C ASP A 194 -3.88 9.34 -12.76
N ALA A 195 -5.20 9.47 -12.84
CA ALA A 195 -5.84 10.55 -13.60
C ALA A 195 -5.42 11.93 -13.08
N PHE A 196 -5.34 12.12 -11.76
CA PHE A 196 -4.88 13.38 -11.17
C PHE A 196 -3.43 13.68 -11.54
N ASP A 197 -2.51 12.72 -11.39
CA ASP A 197 -1.10 12.92 -11.74
C ASP A 197 -0.95 13.15 -13.25
N ALA A 198 -1.67 12.40 -14.07
CA ALA A 198 -1.65 12.58 -15.52
C ALA A 198 -2.13 13.96 -15.96
N MET A 199 -3.09 14.57 -15.27
CA MET A 199 -3.59 15.91 -15.57
C MET A 199 -2.66 17.02 -15.08
N THR A 200 -2.08 16.86 -13.92
CA THR A 200 -1.25 17.90 -13.28
C THR A 200 0.20 17.89 -13.71
N SER A 201 0.69 16.78 -14.30
CA SER A 201 2.07 16.65 -14.78
C SER A 201 2.23 17.27 -16.18
N ASP A 202 3.35 17.98 -16.41
CA ASP A 202 3.73 18.47 -17.74
C ASP A 202 4.03 17.30 -18.68
N ARG A 203 3.45 17.36 -19.87
CA ARG A 203 3.75 16.45 -20.99
C ARG A 203 4.27 17.23 -22.19
N PRO A 204 5.07 16.66 -23.11
CA PRO A 204 5.71 17.41 -24.20
C PRO A 204 4.76 18.19 -25.11
N TYR A 205 3.54 17.71 -25.19
CA TYR A 205 2.48 18.29 -26.04
C TYR A 205 1.42 19.05 -25.24
N ARG A 206 1.51 19.10 -23.88
CA ARG A 206 0.54 19.76 -23.01
C ARG A 206 1.16 20.10 -21.66
N LYS A 207 1.02 21.33 -21.20
CA LYS A 207 1.26 21.70 -19.80
C LYS A 207 0.22 21.05 -18.89
N GLY A 208 0.65 20.67 -17.70
CA GLY A 208 -0.24 20.22 -16.65
C GLY A 208 -1.24 21.33 -16.28
N VAL A 209 -2.44 20.93 -15.92
CA VAL A 209 -3.44 21.86 -15.38
C VAL A 209 -3.20 22.07 -13.89
N THR A 210 -3.83 23.08 -13.31
CA THR A 210 -3.74 23.30 -11.86
C THR A 210 -4.38 22.15 -11.08
N PRO A 211 -3.94 21.90 -9.82
CA PRO A 211 -4.58 20.87 -8.97
C PRO A 211 -6.10 21.08 -8.81
N TRP A 212 -6.57 22.32 -8.81
CA TRP A 212 -7.98 22.66 -8.71
C TRP A 212 -8.76 22.26 -9.98
N GLU A 213 -8.23 22.56 -11.15
CA GLU A 213 -8.83 22.18 -12.44
C GLU A 213 -8.88 20.64 -12.59
N ALA A 214 -7.81 19.95 -12.19
CA ALA A 214 -7.79 18.49 -12.18
C ALA A 214 -8.83 17.90 -11.22
N MET A 215 -8.99 18.49 -10.03
CA MET A 215 -10.00 18.07 -9.05
C MET A 215 -11.42 18.28 -9.61
N GLU A 216 -11.70 19.41 -10.24
CA GLU A 216 -13.01 19.69 -10.85
C GLU A 216 -13.34 18.67 -11.95
N GLU A 217 -12.37 18.29 -12.79
CA GLU A 217 -12.58 17.27 -13.83
C GLU A 217 -12.84 15.88 -13.24
N ILE A 218 -12.13 15.51 -12.14
CA ILE A 218 -12.40 14.26 -11.42
C ILE A 218 -13.81 14.26 -10.81
N ILE A 219 -14.22 15.36 -10.18
CA ILE A 219 -15.57 15.50 -9.60
C ILE A 219 -16.65 15.37 -10.67
N LYS A 220 -16.48 16.01 -11.81
CA LYS A 220 -17.42 15.97 -12.96
C LYS A 220 -17.63 14.54 -13.48
N ASN A 221 -16.61 13.67 -13.37
CA ASN A 221 -16.66 12.28 -13.81
C ASN A 221 -16.97 11.30 -12.67
N SER A 222 -17.31 11.81 -11.47
CA SER A 222 -17.75 10.99 -10.33
C SER A 222 -19.04 10.23 -10.65
N GLY A 223 -19.11 8.98 -10.25
CA GLY A 223 -20.25 8.07 -10.54
C GLY A 223 -20.21 7.47 -11.94
N LYS A 224 -19.30 7.91 -12.83
CA LYS A 224 -19.06 7.35 -14.17
C LYS A 224 -17.70 6.65 -14.25
N GLN A 225 -16.65 7.45 -14.42
CA GLN A 225 -15.28 6.95 -14.45
C GLN A 225 -14.76 6.66 -13.05
N PHE A 226 -15.05 7.51 -12.08
CA PHE A 226 -14.52 7.47 -10.73
C PHE A 226 -15.57 7.12 -9.68
N ASP A 227 -15.16 6.35 -8.68
CA ASP A 227 -16.01 6.01 -7.52
C ASP A 227 -16.27 7.27 -6.67
N PRO A 228 -17.54 7.62 -6.39
CA PRO A 228 -17.88 8.78 -5.59
C PRO A 228 -17.24 8.79 -4.20
N GLY A 229 -17.15 7.63 -3.53
CA GLY A 229 -16.52 7.53 -2.20
C GLY A 229 -15.02 7.80 -2.27
N VAL A 230 -14.34 7.33 -3.32
CA VAL A 230 -12.92 7.61 -3.56
C VAL A 230 -12.71 9.09 -3.90
N VAL A 231 -13.59 9.67 -4.73
CA VAL A 231 -13.54 11.11 -5.07
C VAL A 231 -13.70 11.99 -3.83
N ASP A 232 -14.58 11.64 -2.90
CA ASP A 232 -14.76 12.40 -1.67
C ASP A 232 -13.52 12.33 -0.75
N ALA A 233 -12.93 11.15 -0.60
CA ALA A 233 -11.67 10.98 0.14
C ALA A 233 -10.51 11.76 -0.52
N PHE A 234 -10.38 11.69 -1.84
CA PHE A 234 -9.39 12.44 -2.61
C PHE A 234 -9.51 13.96 -2.41
N LYS A 235 -10.75 14.50 -2.45
CA LYS A 235 -10.99 15.94 -2.18
C LYS A 235 -10.49 16.36 -0.81
N HIS A 236 -10.71 15.51 0.20
CA HIS A 236 -10.23 15.78 1.57
C HIS A 236 -8.72 15.82 1.62
N VAL A 237 -8.05 14.81 1.08
CA VAL A 237 -6.58 14.72 0.99
C VAL A 237 -5.98 15.94 0.27
N LEU A 238 -6.55 16.32 -0.88
CA LEU A 238 -6.02 17.41 -1.67
C LEU A 238 -6.15 18.76 -0.96
N ARG A 239 -7.29 19.03 -0.31
CA ARG A 239 -7.50 20.27 0.47
C ARG A 239 -6.48 20.39 1.60
N GLU A 240 -6.26 19.33 2.36
CA GLU A 240 -5.26 19.35 3.43
C GLU A 240 -3.83 19.62 2.92
N LYS A 241 -3.49 19.14 1.73
CA LYS A 241 -2.20 19.41 1.11
C LYS A 241 -2.05 20.88 0.71
N ILE A 242 -3.10 21.46 0.14
CA ILE A 242 -3.06 22.87 -0.33
C ILE A 242 -3.04 23.84 0.85
N GLU A 243 -3.76 23.54 1.94
CA GLU A 243 -3.76 24.38 3.15
C GLU A 243 -2.43 24.38 3.92
N LYS A 244 -1.54 23.43 3.66
CA LYS A 244 -0.22 23.32 4.29
C LYS A 244 0.92 24.00 3.50
N ILE A 245 0.63 24.54 2.31
CA ILE A 245 1.56 25.28 1.44
C ILE A 245 1.41 26.79 1.63
#